data_db6da076a2c196d9678134b7820cda83
#
_entry.id   db6da076a2c196d9678134b7820cda83
#
_cell.length_a   1.000
_cell.length_b   1.000
_cell.length_c   1.000
_cell.angle_alpha   90.00
_cell.angle_beta   90.00
_cell.angle_gamma   90.00
#
_symmetry.space_group_name_H-M   'P 1'
#
loop_
_entity.id
_entity.type
_entity.pdbx_description
1 polymer ?
#
loop_
_entity_poly.entity_id
_entity_poly.type
_entity_poly.pdbx_seq_one_letter_code
_entity_poly.pdbx_strand_id
1 'polypeptide(L)'
;GAKYTYNDMHNDALYEYLKGDAWTRNDNQSFTIDYTENIAAAYAVASAQLGRWGLVAGLRGEYTHTTGKGVGQDYFSLFPNANVSFALSKEKGWSLIAQYARTIERPRFWCLSPQRMQISDYTYQTGNPSLDPAFKQDVNLTLVAAHKYTLTAGVQLVSGEIQQTMQADPENPDLLQLAWVNYDRTKNYYVSVNLPFQPAKWWQLNANFTYMRHGERVEQHGAETFYNWAFGSISTTFTLPAKFYIDLSYNYQSRIDLGNCWVEPDHRLQAGVKKRFGDRFTASFSVQNLLDQGQVIGAHGDGFVRTMNARQTWSNRSFRIGLTYNFKSGKAFKRKAVEAGSADEKNRL
;
A
#
# COMPACT_ATOMS: atom_id res chain seq x y z
N GLY A 1 14.66 22.73 4.68
CA GLY A 1 15.19 22.19 3.42
C GLY A 1 14.30 22.51 2.24
N ALA A 2 14.78 22.21 1.03
CA ALA A 2 14.02 22.34 -0.22
C ALA A 2 14.21 21.08 -1.07
N LYS A 3 13.23 20.75 -1.89
CA LYS A 3 13.26 19.64 -2.85
C LYS A 3 12.63 20.12 -4.15
N TYR A 4 13.22 19.74 -5.27
CA TYR A 4 12.62 19.86 -6.60
C TYR A 4 12.63 18.49 -7.26
N THR A 5 11.52 18.12 -7.87
CA THR A 5 11.34 16.86 -8.58
C THR A 5 10.77 17.15 -9.96
N TYR A 6 11.37 16.54 -10.97
CA TYR A 6 10.87 16.53 -12.35
C TYR A 6 10.65 15.08 -12.76
N ASN A 7 9.44 14.78 -13.17
CA ASN A 7 9.05 13.50 -13.74
C ASN A 7 8.63 13.72 -15.19
N ASP A 8 9.11 12.87 -16.08
CA ASP A 8 8.76 12.84 -17.48
C ASP A 8 8.41 11.39 -17.86
N MET A 9 7.20 11.20 -18.35
CA MET A 9 6.70 9.89 -18.72
C MET A 9 6.18 9.92 -20.15
N HIS A 10 6.74 9.04 -20.96
CA HIS A 10 6.26 8.72 -22.31
C HIS A 10 5.80 7.26 -22.32
N ASN A 11 4.57 7.01 -22.75
CA ASN A 11 4.02 5.68 -22.86
C ASN A 11 3.32 5.48 -24.20
N ASP A 12 3.85 4.58 -25.01
CA ASP A 12 3.28 4.12 -26.27
C ASP A 12 2.72 2.70 -26.11
N ALA A 13 1.44 2.53 -26.39
CA ALA A 13 0.81 1.22 -26.46
C ALA A 13 0.28 0.96 -27.87
N LEU A 14 0.80 -0.08 -28.49
CA LEU A 14 0.38 -0.55 -29.81
C LEU A 14 -0.43 -1.85 -29.60
N TYR A 15 -1.68 -1.81 -30.06
CA TYR A 15 -2.55 -2.98 -30.12
C TYR A 15 -2.82 -3.33 -31.59
N GLU A 16 -2.59 -4.59 -31.90
CA GLU A 16 -2.82 -5.13 -33.24
C GLU A 16 -3.65 -6.41 -33.14
N TYR A 17 -4.48 -6.66 -34.13
CA TYR A 17 -5.21 -7.92 -34.30
C TYR A 17 -4.91 -8.52 -35.66
N LEU A 18 -4.88 -9.86 -35.73
CA LEU A 18 -4.63 -10.57 -36.94
C LEU A 18 -5.92 -10.61 -37.79
N LYS A 19 -5.88 -9.99 -38.97
CA LYS A 19 -6.96 -10.02 -39.94
C LYS A 19 -6.49 -10.74 -41.19
N GLY A 20 -6.91 -12.00 -41.36
CA GLY A 20 -6.31 -12.88 -42.34
C GLY A 20 -4.85 -13.16 -41.98
N ASP A 21 -3.91 -12.87 -42.90
CA ASP A 21 -2.46 -13.06 -42.71
C ASP A 21 -1.71 -11.75 -42.35
N ALA A 22 -2.44 -10.65 -42.09
CA ALA A 22 -1.84 -9.35 -41.79
C ALA A 22 -2.22 -8.84 -40.40
N TRP A 23 -1.23 -8.31 -39.67
CA TRP A 23 -1.46 -7.56 -38.45
C TRP A 23 -2.02 -6.18 -38.78
N THR A 24 -3.13 -5.84 -38.16
CA THR A 24 -3.83 -4.58 -38.35
C THR A 24 -3.90 -3.84 -37.04
N ARG A 25 -3.44 -2.59 -37.02
CA ARG A 25 -3.48 -1.74 -35.84
C ARG A 25 -4.93 -1.50 -35.39
N ASN A 26 -5.16 -1.62 -34.10
CA ASN A 26 -6.41 -1.22 -33.46
C ASN A 26 -6.25 0.22 -32.93
N ASP A 27 -6.72 1.21 -33.69
CA ASP A 27 -6.57 2.62 -33.35
C ASP A 27 -7.39 3.02 -32.11
N ASN A 28 -8.46 2.26 -31.78
CA ASN A 28 -9.27 2.50 -30.58
C ASN A 28 -8.57 2.05 -29.29
N GLN A 29 -7.61 1.15 -29.40
CA GLN A 29 -6.86 0.62 -28.24
C GLN A 29 -5.40 1.08 -28.22
N SER A 30 -4.87 1.56 -29.35
CA SER A 30 -3.52 2.09 -29.46
C SER A 30 -3.49 3.56 -29.07
N PHE A 31 -2.52 3.97 -28.24
CA PHE A 31 -2.42 5.34 -27.78
C PHE A 31 -0.99 5.72 -27.40
N THR A 32 -0.72 7.02 -27.38
CA THR A 32 0.49 7.62 -26.85
C THR A 32 0.12 8.62 -25.76
N ILE A 33 0.76 8.53 -24.61
CA ILE A 33 0.63 9.50 -23.53
C ILE A 33 1.99 10.08 -23.19
N ASP A 34 2.05 11.41 -23.22
CA ASP A 34 3.12 12.21 -22.68
C ASP A 34 2.61 12.91 -21.42
N TYR A 35 3.32 12.78 -20.32
CA TYR A 35 2.98 13.41 -19.06
C TYR A 35 4.23 13.93 -18.37
N THR A 36 4.22 15.21 -17.99
CA THR A 36 5.29 15.80 -17.21
C THR A 36 4.77 16.33 -15.88
N GLU A 37 5.56 16.22 -14.84
CA GLU A 37 5.25 16.73 -13.52
C GLU A 37 6.44 17.43 -12.90
N ASN A 38 6.23 18.65 -12.44
CA ASN A 38 7.20 19.46 -11.72
C ASN A 38 6.70 19.69 -10.31
N ILE A 39 7.48 19.35 -9.30
CA ILE A 39 7.15 19.56 -7.89
C ILE A 39 8.27 20.35 -7.23
N ALA A 40 7.97 21.57 -6.79
CA ALA A 40 8.85 22.37 -5.98
C ALA A 40 8.36 22.41 -4.54
N ALA A 41 9.23 22.11 -3.56
CA ALA A 41 8.86 22.05 -2.17
C ALA A 41 9.89 22.72 -1.26
N ALA A 42 9.40 23.35 -0.19
CA ALA A 42 10.19 23.83 0.91
C ALA A 42 9.63 23.32 2.25
N TYR A 43 10.47 23.02 3.22
CA TYR A 43 10.02 22.50 4.51
C TYR A 43 10.91 22.95 5.66
N ALA A 44 10.29 23.03 6.83
CA ALA A 44 10.97 23.27 8.11
C ALA A 44 10.44 22.30 9.16
N VAL A 45 11.31 21.86 10.05
CA VAL A 45 10.99 20.99 11.19
C VAL A 45 11.65 21.55 12.43
N ALA A 46 10.88 21.67 13.52
CA ALA A 46 11.35 22.03 14.84
C ALA A 46 11.14 20.87 15.79
N SER A 47 12.06 20.65 16.72
CA SER A 47 11.94 19.65 17.77
C SER A 47 12.41 20.18 19.11
N ALA A 48 11.76 19.78 20.20
CA ALA A 48 12.10 20.15 21.55
C ALA A 48 11.89 18.97 22.51
N GLN A 49 12.77 18.86 23.49
CA GLN A 49 12.66 17.89 24.59
C GLN A 49 12.55 18.65 25.92
N LEU A 50 11.37 18.58 26.55
CA LEU A 50 11.05 19.31 27.78
C LEU A 50 10.70 18.32 28.90
N GLY A 51 11.71 17.83 29.61
CA GLY A 51 11.55 16.86 30.69
C GLY A 51 10.98 15.51 30.23
N ARG A 52 9.68 15.31 30.42
CA ARG A 52 8.96 14.11 29.98
C ARG A 52 8.27 14.28 28.63
N TRP A 53 8.28 15.49 28.09
CA TRP A 53 7.64 15.82 26.82
C TRP A 53 8.67 15.84 25.70
N GLY A 54 8.36 15.17 24.60
CA GLY A 54 9.05 15.31 23.32
C GLY A 54 8.08 15.92 22.31
N LEU A 55 8.48 16.98 21.64
CA LEU A 55 7.68 17.74 20.70
C LEU A 55 8.41 17.78 19.35
N VAL A 56 7.69 17.47 18.28
CA VAL A 56 8.17 17.66 16.90
C VAL A 56 7.03 18.30 16.13
N ALA A 57 7.35 19.38 15.41
CA ALA A 57 6.41 20.02 14.49
C ALA A 57 7.11 20.32 13.17
N GLY A 58 6.46 20.04 12.07
CA GLY A 58 6.95 20.28 10.73
C GLY A 58 5.89 20.91 9.84
N LEU A 59 6.35 21.70 8.89
CA LEU A 59 5.52 22.25 7.83
C LEU A 59 6.27 22.11 6.51
N ARG A 60 5.59 21.56 5.51
CA ARG A 60 6.06 21.47 4.12
C ARG A 60 5.05 22.16 3.20
N GLY A 61 5.52 23.02 2.33
CA GLY A 61 4.76 23.60 1.22
C GLY A 61 5.22 23.00 -0.09
N GLU A 62 4.30 22.64 -0.96
CA GLU A 62 4.57 22.10 -2.29
C GLU A 62 3.76 22.86 -3.35
N TYR A 63 4.43 23.24 -4.43
CA TYR A 63 3.81 23.67 -5.67
C TYR A 63 4.00 22.57 -6.71
N THR A 64 2.92 22.13 -7.31
CA THR A 64 2.90 21.09 -8.36
C THR A 64 2.34 21.66 -9.63
N HIS A 65 3.04 21.44 -10.73
CA HIS A 65 2.62 21.78 -12.10
C HIS A 65 2.71 20.51 -12.95
N THR A 66 1.58 20.11 -13.55
CA THR A 66 1.53 18.93 -14.41
C THR A 66 1.07 19.34 -15.80
N THR A 67 1.62 18.70 -16.83
CA THR A 67 1.16 18.82 -18.20
C THR A 67 1.04 17.45 -18.85
N GLY A 68 0.04 17.29 -19.72
CA GLY A 68 -0.20 16.04 -20.44
C GLY A 68 -1.48 16.16 -21.27
N LYS A 69 -1.70 15.22 -22.17
CA LYS A 69 -2.90 15.21 -23.02
C LYS A 69 -4.15 14.95 -22.16
N GLY A 70 -4.92 16.01 -21.91
CA GLY A 70 -6.13 15.97 -21.07
C GLY A 70 -5.86 16.11 -19.58
N VAL A 71 -4.61 16.35 -19.16
CA VAL A 71 -4.19 16.47 -17.76
C VAL A 71 -3.28 17.68 -17.60
N GLY A 72 -3.81 18.79 -17.13
CA GLY A 72 -3.02 19.95 -16.74
C GLY A 72 -3.53 20.44 -15.39
N GLN A 73 -2.71 20.40 -14.36
CA GLN A 73 -3.08 20.83 -13.01
C GLN A 73 -1.97 21.72 -12.44
N ASP A 74 -2.40 22.80 -11.80
CA ASP A 74 -1.55 23.69 -11.02
C ASP A 74 -2.14 23.82 -9.63
N TYR A 75 -1.39 23.42 -8.60
CA TYR A 75 -1.86 23.56 -7.23
C TYR A 75 -0.74 23.75 -6.23
N PHE A 76 -1.05 24.49 -5.16
CA PHE A 76 -0.21 24.64 -3.99
C PHE A 76 -0.84 23.90 -2.80
N SER A 77 -0.03 23.19 -2.03
CA SER A 77 -0.50 22.44 -0.88
C SER A 77 0.43 22.58 0.32
N LEU A 78 -0.18 22.61 1.51
CA LEU A 78 0.53 22.63 2.79
C LEU A 78 0.36 21.29 3.50
N PHE A 79 1.46 20.77 4.05
CA PHE A 79 1.54 19.49 4.75
C PHE A 79 2.10 19.71 6.17
N PRO A 80 1.26 20.14 7.11
CA PRO A 80 1.64 20.19 8.52
C PRO A 80 1.74 18.78 9.09
N ASN A 81 2.69 18.60 10.01
CA ASN A 81 2.81 17.41 10.85
C ASN A 81 3.19 17.81 12.28
N ALA A 82 2.73 17.05 13.24
CA ALA A 82 3.05 17.25 14.65
C ALA A 82 3.12 15.89 15.36
N ASN A 83 4.06 15.77 16.27
CA ASN A 83 4.18 14.61 17.15
C ASN A 83 4.43 15.14 18.57
N VAL A 84 3.61 14.72 19.50
CA VAL A 84 3.72 15.03 20.93
C VAL A 84 3.84 13.71 21.67
N SER A 85 4.96 13.50 22.32
CA SER A 85 5.20 12.32 23.15
C SER A 85 5.31 12.69 24.62
N PHE A 86 4.72 11.87 25.49
CA PHE A 86 4.80 12.01 26.93
C PHE A 86 5.25 10.71 27.58
N ALA A 87 6.37 10.76 28.31
CA ALA A 87 6.88 9.61 29.06
C ALA A 87 6.09 9.45 30.37
N LEU A 88 5.15 8.51 30.40
CA LEU A 88 4.36 8.14 31.58
C LEU A 88 5.28 7.55 32.68
N SER A 89 6.17 6.64 32.28
CA SER A 89 7.21 6.07 33.15
C SER A 89 8.45 5.72 32.31
N LYS A 90 9.54 6.41 32.56
CA LYS A 90 10.82 6.14 31.89
C LYS A 90 11.38 4.76 32.27
N GLU A 91 11.25 4.37 33.55
CA GLU A 91 11.75 3.11 34.07
C GLU A 91 11.01 1.90 33.49
N LYS A 92 9.69 2.00 33.40
CA LYS A 92 8.83 0.91 32.87
C LYS A 92 8.67 0.98 31.36
N GLY A 93 9.20 2.02 30.70
CA GLY A 93 9.09 2.20 29.24
C GLY A 93 7.66 2.43 28.77
N TRP A 94 6.90 3.25 29.52
CA TRP A 94 5.54 3.62 29.15
C TRP A 94 5.51 5.04 28.61
N SER A 95 4.92 5.20 27.44
CA SER A 95 4.74 6.52 26.83
C SER A 95 3.44 6.62 26.05
N LEU A 96 2.91 7.83 25.96
CA LEU A 96 1.78 8.21 25.15
C LEU A 96 2.26 9.12 24.04
N ILE A 97 1.84 8.88 22.80
CA ILE A 97 2.25 9.62 21.62
C ILE A 97 1.01 10.03 20.86
N ALA A 98 0.81 11.33 20.68
CA ALA A 98 -0.23 11.89 19.82
C ALA A 98 0.41 12.39 18.54
N GLN A 99 -0.17 12.06 17.39
CA GLN A 99 0.33 12.42 16.08
C GLN A 99 -0.76 13.03 15.22
N TYR A 100 -0.36 14.01 14.43
CA TYR A 100 -1.13 14.55 13.31
C TYR A 100 -0.23 14.64 12.09
N ALA A 101 -0.74 14.24 10.94
CA ALA A 101 -0.07 14.43 9.66
C ALA A 101 -1.09 14.68 8.54
N ARG A 102 -0.78 15.64 7.66
CA ARG A 102 -1.45 15.78 6.37
C ARG A 102 -0.48 15.33 5.29
N THR A 103 -0.97 14.47 4.38
CA THR A 103 -0.19 13.92 3.25
C THR A 103 -1.00 14.00 1.98
N ILE A 104 -0.34 13.82 0.83
CA ILE A 104 -0.95 13.75 -0.49
C ILE A 104 -0.64 12.39 -1.12
N GLU A 105 -1.63 11.82 -1.80
CA GLU A 105 -1.47 10.68 -2.69
C GLU A 105 -1.82 11.13 -4.10
N ARG A 106 -0.83 11.16 -4.98
CA ARG A 106 -1.00 11.50 -6.39
C ARG A 106 -1.41 10.25 -7.17
N PRO A 107 -2.23 10.38 -8.22
CA PRO A 107 -2.54 9.26 -9.09
C PRO A 107 -1.26 8.60 -9.61
N ARG A 108 -1.25 7.30 -9.69
CA ARG A 108 -0.19 6.59 -10.40
C ARG A 108 -0.34 6.87 -11.89
N PHE A 109 0.75 6.97 -12.63
CA PHE A 109 0.71 7.33 -14.05
C PHE A 109 -0.17 6.40 -14.89
N TRP A 110 -0.13 5.10 -14.61
CA TRP A 110 -0.99 4.13 -15.30
C TRP A 110 -2.47 4.29 -14.97
N CYS A 111 -2.84 4.86 -13.81
CA CYS A 111 -4.24 5.20 -13.50
C CYS A 111 -4.76 6.38 -14.33
N LEU A 112 -3.86 7.24 -14.82
CA LEU A 112 -4.21 8.38 -15.68
C LEU A 112 -4.34 7.99 -17.16
N SER A 113 -3.79 6.81 -17.54
CA SER A 113 -3.79 6.34 -18.92
C SER A 113 -5.20 5.92 -19.35
N PRO A 114 -5.83 6.52 -20.37
CA PRO A 114 -7.15 6.13 -20.87
C PRO A 114 -7.12 4.78 -21.60
N GLN A 115 -6.04 4.04 -21.48
CA GLN A 115 -5.86 2.74 -22.10
C GLN A 115 -6.94 1.77 -21.63
N ARG A 116 -7.53 1.06 -22.59
CA ARG A 116 -8.42 -0.05 -22.34
C ARG A 116 -7.60 -1.35 -22.25
N MET A 117 -7.44 -1.88 -21.05
CA MET A 117 -6.75 -3.16 -20.80
C MET A 117 -7.79 -4.27 -20.62
N GLN A 118 -7.86 -5.22 -21.54
CA GLN A 118 -8.80 -6.32 -21.47
C GLN A 118 -8.45 -7.27 -20.33
N ILE A 119 -9.41 -7.53 -19.43
CA ILE A 119 -9.28 -8.48 -18.31
C ILE A 119 -9.93 -9.81 -18.69
N SER A 120 -11.07 -9.74 -19.37
CA SER A 120 -11.82 -10.91 -19.88
C SER A 120 -12.66 -10.48 -21.09
N ASP A 121 -13.35 -11.41 -21.74
CA ASP A 121 -14.21 -11.11 -22.89
C ASP A 121 -15.29 -10.06 -22.58
N TYR A 122 -15.66 -9.91 -21.30
CA TYR A 122 -16.74 -9.02 -20.86
C TYR A 122 -16.29 -7.94 -19.87
N THR A 123 -15.00 -7.83 -19.59
CA THR A 123 -14.49 -6.88 -18.61
C THR A 123 -13.17 -6.29 -19.05
N TYR A 124 -13.04 -4.97 -18.96
CA TYR A 124 -11.80 -4.25 -19.22
C TYR A 124 -11.55 -3.22 -18.11
N GLN A 125 -10.29 -2.86 -17.94
CA GLN A 125 -9.86 -1.77 -17.09
C GLN A 125 -9.48 -0.57 -17.94
N THR A 126 -9.76 0.63 -17.44
CA THR A 126 -9.29 1.89 -18.04
C THR A 126 -8.84 2.85 -16.95
N GLY A 127 -7.83 3.67 -17.27
CA GLY A 127 -7.47 4.79 -16.43
C GLY A 127 -8.39 5.99 -16.66
N ASN A 128 -8.16 7.02 -15.83
CA ASN A 128 -8.92 8.26 -15.88
C ASN A 128 -7.96 9.46 -15.84
N PRO A 129 -7.79 10.19 -16.94
CA PRO A 129 -6.92 11.37 -17.01
C PRO A 129 -7.35 12.51 -16.07
N SER A 130 -8.62 12.51 -15.64
CA SER A 130 -9.20 13.57 -14.80
C SER A 130 -9.06 13.31 -13.30
N LEU A 131 -8.25 12.33 -12.90
CA LEU A 131 -8.05 12.05 -11.48
C LEU A 131 -7.32 13.19 -10.79
N ASP A 132 -7.90 13.63 -9.68
CA ASP A 132 -7.28 14.56 -8.74
C ASP A 132 -6.42 13.84 -7.70
N PRO A 133 -5.43 14.52 -7.11
CA PRO A 133 -4.71 13.99 -5.97
C PRO A 133 -5.61 13.82 -4.74
N ALA A 134 -5.43 12.75 -3.98
CA ALA A 134 -6.08 12.54 -2.70
C ALA A 134 -5.30 13.21 -1.58
N PHE A 135 -5.99 13.86 -0.65
CA PHE A 135 -5.40 14.46 0.56
C PHE A 135 -5.84 13.69 1.79
N LYS A 136 -4.85 13.20 2.55
CA LYS A 136 -5.05 12.39 3.75
C LYS A 136 -4.68 13.21 4.98
N GLN A 137 -5.55 13.22 5.99
CA GLN A 137 -5.30 13.75 7.31
C GLN A 137 -5.44 12.62 8.31
N ASP A 138 -4.39 12.33 9.06
CA ASP A 138 -4.36 11.28 10.08
C ASP A 138 -4.12 11.89 11.45
N VAL A 139 -4.99 11.55 12.41
CA VAL A 139 -4.84 11.87 13.83
C VAL A 139 -4.86 10.56 14.60
N ASN A 140 -3.82 10.29 15.36
CA ASN A 140 -3.76 9.08 16.16
C ASN A 140 -3.13 9.29 17.53
N LEU A 141 -3.47 8.38 18.44
CA LEU A 141 -2.93 8.27 19.78
C LEU A 141 -2.36 6.86 19.96
N THR A 142 -1.08 6.79 20.29
CA THR A 142 -0.37 5.53 20.54
C THR A 142 0.07 5.43 21.99
N LEU A 143 -0.35 4.37 22.65
CA LEU A 143 0.20 3.94 23.94
C LEU A 143 1.31 2.93 23.67
N VAL A 144 2.52 3.23 24.13
CA VAL A 144 3.64 2.29 24.16
C VAL A 144 3.79 1.77 25.58
N ALA A 145 3.82 0.46 25.75
CA ALA A 145 4.02 -0.21 27.04
C ALA A 145 5.28 -1.08 27.00
N ALA A 146 6.08 -1.00 28.07
CA ALA A 146 7.31 -1.77 28.24
C ALA A 146 8.28 -1.67 27.05
N HIS A 147 8.37 -0.49 26.42
CA HIS A 147 9.18 -0.17 25.24
C HIS A 147 8.87 -0.99 23.98
N LYS A 148 7.84 -1.82 23.96
CA LYS A 148 7.62 -2.78 22.88
C LYS A 148 6.18 -3.05 22.48
N TYR A 149 5.24 -3.02 23.42
CA TYR A 149 3.82 -3.23 23.10
C TYR A 149 3.20 -1.91 22.67
N THR A 150 2.45 -1.91 21.60
CA THR A 150 1.77 -0.70 21.15
C THR A 150 0.28 -0.93 20.96
N LEU A 151 -0.51 0.06 21.40
CA LEU A 151 -1.93 0.20 21.09
C LEU A 151 -2.11 1.56 20.46
N THR A 152 -2.59 1.60 19.22
CA THR A 152 -2.86 2.83 18.49
C THR A 152 -4.34 2.91 18.17
N ALA A 153 -4.96 4.05 18.44
CA ALA A 153 -6.29 4.39 17.95
C ALA A 153 -6.22 5.68 17.15
N GLY A 154 -6.90 5.73 16.02
CA GLY A 154 -6.81 6.89 15.13
C GLY A 154 -8.00 7.06 14.21
N VAL A 155 -8.00 8.22 13.57
CA VAL A 155 -8.95 8.61 12.52
C VAL A 155 -8.17 9.16 11.35
N GLN A 156 -8.41 8.59 10.18
CA GLN A 156 -7.89 9.10 8.91
C GLN A 156 -9.04 9.61 8.07
N LEU A 157 -8.96 10.88 7.66
CA LEU A 157 -9.89 11.51 6.75
C LEU A 157 -9.20 11.68 5.40
N VAL A 158 -9.84 11.21 4.34
CA VAL A 158 -9.32 11.33 2.97
C VAL A 158 -10.34 12.09 2.13
N SER A 159 -9.90 13.09 1.40
CA SER A 159 -10.68 13.77 0.37
C SER A 159 -10.10 13.44 -1.00
N GLY A 160 -10.98 13.12 -1.94
CA GLY A 160 -10.56 12.73 -3.29
C GLY A 160 -9.89 11.36 -3.36
N GLU A 161 -10.25 10.40 -2.49
CA GLU A 161 -9.60 9.08 -2.48
C GLU A 161 -9.72 8.39 -3.83
N ILE A 162 -8.58 7.93 -4.37
CA ILE A 162 -8.51 7.30 -5.68
C ILE A 162 -8.87 5.82 -5.54
N GLN A 163 -10.02 5.43 -6.09
CA GLN A 163 -10.57 4.08 -5.97
C GLN A 163 -10.97 3.53 -7.33
N GLN A 164 -11.04 2.20 -7.42
CA GLN A 164 -11.62 1.51 -8.58
C GLN A 164 -13.11 1.27 -8.34
N THR A 165 -13.91 1.52 -9.37
CA THR A 165 -15.32 1.16 -9.40
C THR A 165 -15.61 0.35 -10.65
N MET A 166 -16.53 -0.61 -10.55
CA MET A 166 -17.00 -1.39 -11.68
C MET A 166 -18.36 -0.86 -12.13
N GLN A 167 -18.47 -0.53 -13.41
CA GLN A 167 -19.68 0.00 -14.01
C GLN A 167 -19.92 -0.61 -15.38
N ALA A 168 -21.16 -0.56 -15.88
CA ALA A 168 -21.42 -0.90 -17.26
C ALA A 168 -20.73 0.07 -18.21
N ASP A 169 -20.19 -0.45 -19.32
CA ASP A 169 -19.65 0.39 -20.39
C ASP A 169 -20.78 1.28 -20.95
N PRO A 170 -20.59 2.61 -21.05
CA PRO A 170 -21.63 3.51 -21.58
C PRO A 170 -22.05 3.23 -23.02
N GLU A 171 -21.16 2.64 -23.85
CA GLU A 171 -21.42 2.34 -25.25
C GLU A 171 -21.95 0.90 -25.46
N ASN A 172 -21.58 -0.02 -24.56
CA ASN A 172 -22.00 -1.41 -24.64
C ASN A 172 -22.28 -1.97 -23.23
N PRO A 173 -23.54 -1.97 -22.77
CA PRO A 173 -23.92 -2.43 -21.42
C PRO A 173 -23.58 -3.89 -21.12
N ASP A 174 -23.30 -4.74 -22.13
CA ASP A 174 -22.84 -6.11 -21.93
C ASP A 174 -21.41 -6.21 -21.42
N LEU A 175 -20.65 -5.12 -21.53
CA LEU A 175 -19.28 -5.00 -21.03
C LEU A 175 -19.25 -4.29 -19.68
N LEU A 176 -18.32 -4.71 -18.83
CA LEU A 176 -18.02 -4.05 -17.57
C LEU A 176 -16.69 -3.30 -17.66
N GLN A 177 -16.73 -2.06 -17.24
CA GLN A 177 -15.56 -1.20 -17.12
C GLN A 177 -15.11 -1.12 -15.66
N LEU A 178 -13.88 -1.47 -15.38
CA LEU A 178 -13.21 -1.19 -14.12
C LEU A 178 -12.48 0.15 -14.26
N ALA A 179 -13.08 1.22 -13.75
CA ALA A 179 -12.61 2.59 -13.89
C ALA A 179 -11.99 3.12 -12.60
N TRP A 180 -11.04 4.04 -12.72
CA TRP A 180 -10.49 4.80 -11.60
C TRP A 180 -11.29 6.08 -11.40
N VAL A 181 -11.69 6.36 -10.16
CA VAL A 181 -12.49 7.54 -9.78
C VAL A 181 -11.96 8.14 -8.48
N ASN A 182 -12.24 9.41 -8.26
CA ASN A 182 -12.06 10.02 -6.94
C ASN A 182 -13.37 9.93 -6.16
N TYR A 183 -13.33 9.29 -4.98
CA TYR A 183 -14.41 9.39 -4.01
C TYR A 183 -14.37 10.76 -3.33
N ASP A 184 -15.53 11.37 -3.09
CA ASP A 184 -15.58 12.68 -2.43
C ASP A 184 -14.87 12.65 -1.08
N ARG A 185 -15.18 11.66 -0.25
CA ARG A 185 -14.59 11.52 1.08
C ARG A 185 -14.59 10.08 1.57
N THR A 186 -13.51 9.72 2.25
CA THR A 186 -13.48 8.52 3.09
C THR A 186 -13.03 8.84 4.51
N LYS A 187 -13.49 8.04 5.46
CA LYS A 187 -13.19 8.14 6.89
C LYS A 187 -12.82 6.77 7.42
N ASN A 188 -11.62 6.63 7.96
CA ASN A 188 -11.14 5.39 8.54
C ASN A 188 -10.95 5.58 10.05
N TYR A 189 -11.79 4.95 10.85
CA TYR A 189 -11.59 4.82 12.30
C TYR A 189 -10.89 3.52 12.56
N TYR A 190 -9.73 3.53 13.20
CA TYR A 190 -8.95 2.31 13.39
C TYR A 190 -8.39 2.15 14.79
N VAL A 191 -8.24 0.90 15.17
CA VAL A 191 -7.51 0.48 16.38
C VAL A 191 -6.54 -0.61 15.97
N SER A 192 -5.27 -0.43 16.31
CA SER A 192 -4.20 -1.39 16.00
C SER A 192 -3.44 -1.76 17.26
N VAL A 193 -3.10 -3.03 17.39
CA VAL A 193 -2.19 -3.53 18.42
C VAL A 193 -1.01 -4.25 17.81
N ASN A 194 0.17 -4.02 18.38
CA ASN A 194 1.37 -4.80 18.08
C ASN A 194 1.91 -5.40 19.38
N LEU A 195 2.08 -6.71 19.39
CA LEU A 195 2.40 -7.49 20.57
C LEU A 195 3.59 -8.41 20.27
N PRO A 196 4.83 -7.92 20.42
CA PRO A 196 6.02 -8.73 20.33
C PRO A 196 6.23 -9.50 21.67
N PHE A 197 6.27 -10.81 21.60
CA PHE A 197 6.52 -11.68 22.73
C PHE A 197 7.80 -12.48 22.55
N GLN A 198 8.46 -12.79 23.65
CA GLN A 198 9.55 -13.75 23.69
C GLN A 198 9.32 -14.69 24.87
N PRO A 199 8.44 -15.72 24.71
CA PRO A 199 8.11 -16.65 25.80
C PRO A 199 9.32 -17.43 26.30
N ALA A 200 10.28 -17.69 25.41
CA ALA A 200 11.55 -18.35 25.74
C ALA A 200 12.68 -17.78 24.85
N LYS A 201 13.96 -17.99 25.25
CA LYS A 201 15.11 -17.53 24.47
C LYS A 201 15.15 -18.09 23.04
N TRP A 202 14.56 -19.24 22.83
CA TRP A 202 14.48 -19.93 21.54
C TRP A 202 13.18 -19.69 20.78
N TRP A 203 12.21 -18.95 21.36
CA TRP A 203 10.89 -18.71 20.78
C TRP A 203 10.57 -17.22 20.77
N GLN A 204 10.46 -16.65 19.58
CA GLN A 204 9.99 -15.29 19.34
C GLN A 204 8.65 -15.33 18.62
N LEU A 205 7.72 -14.46 19.01
CA LEU A 205 6.39 -14.35 18.45
C LEU A 205 6.05 -12.85 18.31
N ASN A 206 5.49 -12.46 17.18
CA ASN A 206 4.91 -11.15 16.97
C ASN A 206 3.48 -11.30 16.49
N ALA A 207 2.53 -10.66 17.15
CA ALA A 207 1.14 -10.62 16.77
C ALA A 207 0.74 -9.16 16.51
N ASN A 208 0.12 -8.94 15.36
CA ASN A 208 -0.46 -7.66 14.97
C ASN A 208 -1.93 -7.86 14.68
N PHE A 209 -2.75 -6.92 15.10
CA PHE A 209 -4.16 -6.90 14.77
C PHE A 209 -4.60 -5.45 14.54
N THR A 210 -5.38 -5.23 13.48
CA THR A 210 -6.01 -3.95 13.19
C THR A 210 -7.48 -4.17 12.88
N TYR A 211 -8.33 -3.44 13.58
CA TYR A 211 -9.73 -3.29 13.24
C TYR A 211 -9.95 -1.89 12.68
N MET A 212 -10.70 -1.80 11.59
CA MET A 212 -11.02 -0.55 10.93
C MET A 212 -12.50 -0.47 10.59
N ARG A 213 -13.11 0.66 10.92
CA ARG A 213 -14.42 1.05 10.39
C ARG A 213 -14.19 2.06 9.27
N HIS A 214 -14.39 1.61 8.06
CA HIS A 214 -14.25 2.39 6.82
C HIS A 214 -15.58 3.00 6.43
N GLY A 215 -15.64 4.32 6.30
CA GLY A 215 -16.77 5.06 5.77
C GLY A 215 -16.40 5.69 4.44
N GLU A 216 -17.26 5.55 3.45
CA GLU A 216 -17.05 6.11 2.12
C GLU A 216 -18.26 6.92 1.66
N ARG A 217 -17.98 8.00 0.95
CA ARG A 217 -18.96 8.79 0.21
C ARG A 217 -18.42 9.00 -1.20
N VAL A 218 -19.10 8.38 -2.17
CA VAL A 218 -18.64 8.38 -3.56
C VAL A 218 -18.87 9.76 -4.20
N GLU A 219 -20.08 10.31 -4.05
CA GLU A 219 -20.47 11.60 -4.61
C GLU A 219 -20.63 12.67 -3.52
N GLN A 220 -20.40 13.93 -3.85
CA GLN A 220 -20.38 15.05 -2.90
C GLN A 220 -21.66 15.17 -2.03
N HIS A 221 -22.81 14.80 -2.53
CA HIS A 221 -24.10 14.83 -1.81
C HIS A 221 -24.68 13.44 -1.60
N GLY A 222 -23.91 12.39 -1.89
CA GLY A 222 -24.31 11.01 -1.71
C GLY A 222 -24.37 10.58 -0.24
N ALA A 223 -25.00 9.45 0.00
CA ALA A 223 -25.01 8.81 1.32
C ALA A 223 -23.61 8.33 1.70
N GLU A 224 -23.31 8.34 2.98
CA GLU A 224 -22.09 7.77 3.53
C GLU A 224 -22.36 6.31 3.94
N THR A 225 -21.59 5.38 3.40
CA THR A 225 -21.71 3.95 3.70
C THR A 225 -20.53 3.51 4.56
N PHE A 226 -20.77 2.63 5.53
CA PHE A 226 -19.75 2.14 6.45
C PHE A 226 -19.58 0.64 6.37
N TYR A 227 -18.31 0.21 6.31
CA TYR A 227 -17.89 -1.18 6.34
C TYR A 227 -16.93 -1.44 7.50
N ASN A 228 -16.81 -2.70 7.90
CA ASN A 228 -15.89 -3.08 8.98
C ASN A 228 -14.87 -4.06 8.42
N TRP A 229 -13.60 -3.73 8.60
CA TRP A 229 -12.48 -4.54 8.15
C TRP A 229 -11.63 -4.98 9.34
N ALA A 230 -11.08 -6.17 9.25
CA ALA A 230 -10.15 -6.67 10.23
C ALA A 230 -8.95 -7.31 9.54
N PHE A 231 -7.75 -6.98 10.03
CA PHE A 231 -6.49 -7.52 9.56
C PHE A 231 -5.75 -8.10 10.74
N GLY A 232 -5.15 -9.27 10.57
CA GLY A 232 -4.35 -9.88 11.61
C GLY A 232 -3.13 -10.56 11.04
N SER A 233 -2.02 -10.54 11.78
CA SER A 233 -0.85 -11.33 11.46
C SER A 233 -0.21 -11.89 12.72
N ILE A 234 0.22 -13.13 12.65
CA ILE A 234 1.02 -13.78 13.67
C ILE A 234 2.25 -14.35 12.98
N SER A 235 3.43 -13.92 13.41
CA SER A 235 4.70 -14.49 12.96
C SER A 235 5.45 -15.06 14.13
N THR A 236 6.03 -16.24 13.99
CA THR A 236 6.81 -16.88 15.02
C THR A 236 8.06 -17.50 14.46
N THR A 237 9.16 -17.35 15.21
CA THR A 237 10.46 -17.93 14.90
C THR A 237 10.94 -18.78 16.07
N PHE A 238 11.30 -20.02 15.77
CA PHE A 238 11.93 -20.94 16.71
C PHE A 238 13.41 -21.06 16.36
N THR A 239 14.27 -20.74 17.33
CA THR A 239 15.72 -20.93 17.22
C THR A 239 16.08 -22.22 17.96
N LEU A 240 16.27 -23.29 17.22
CA LEU A 240 16.51 -24.62 17.75
C LEU A 240 18.02 -24.92 17.85
N PRO A 241 18.43 -25.99 18.63
CA PRO A 241 19.82 -26.42 18.68
C PRO A 241 20.41 -26.68 17.30
N ALA A 242 21.73 -26.72 17.21
CA ALA A 242 22.48 -26.95 16.00
C ALA A 242 22.19 -25.90 14.87
N LYS A 243 21.81 -24.68 15.23
CA LYS A 243 21.54 -23.54 14.29
C LYS A 243 20.41 -23.85 13.28
N PHE A 244 19.36 -24.54 13.73
CA PHE A 244 18.09 -24.65 13.00
C PHE A 244 17.17 -23.50 13.37
N TYR A 245 16.46 -22.99 12.38
CA TYR A 245 15.43 -21.96 12.53
C TYR A 245 14.17 -22.42 11.82
N ILE A 246 13.03 -22.27 12.49
CA ILE A 246 11.70 -22.51 11.91
C ILE A 246 10.93 -21.22 11.99
N ASP A 247 10.44 -20.76 10.87
CA ASP A 247 9.63 -19.55 10.74
C ASP A 247 8.22 -19.95 10.30
N LEU A 248 7.19 -19.47 11.02
CA LEU A 248 5.79 -19.60 10.63
C LEU A 248 5.17 -18.21 10.62
N SER A 249 4.38 -17.92 9.59
CA SER A 249 3.64 -16.67 9.49
C SER A 249 2.23 -16.94 8.99
N TYR A 250 1.24 -16.46 9.73
CA TYR A 250 -0.15 -16.50 9.35
C TYR A 250 -0.68 -15.09 9.23
N ASN A 251 -1.33 -14.77 8.10
CA ASN A 251 -1.98 -13.51 7.84
C ASN A 251 -3.44 -13.76 7.58
N TYR A 252 -4.28 -12.89 8.13
CA TYR A 252 -5.72 -12.88 7.97
C TYR A 252 -6.19 -11.50 7.51
N GLN A 253 -7.09 -11.48 6.55
CA GLN A 253 -7.85 -10.33 6.13
C GLN A 253 -9.32 -10.71 6.12
N SER A 254 -10.18 -9.91 6.75
CA SER A 254 -11.63 -10.07 6.62
C SER A 254 -12.10 -9.71 5.21
N ARG A 255 -13.35 -9.91 4.91
CA ARG A 255 -13.98 -9.33 3.72
C ARG A 255 -13.75 -7.81 3.72
N ILE A 256 -13.36 -7.28 2.56
CA ILE A 256 -13.23 -5.85 2.28
C ILE A 256 -14.31 -5.48 1.28
N ASP A 257 -15.19 -4.58 1.68
CA ASP A 257 -16.19 -3.98 0.79
C ASP A 257 -15.72 -2.56 0.45
N LEU A 258 -15.81 -2.20 -0.84
CA LEU A 258 -15.38 -0.93 -1.43
C LEU A 258 -16.37 -0.54 -2.52
N GLY A 259 -17.29 0.36 -2.21
CA GLY A 259 -18.35 0.73 -3.14
C GLY A 259 -19.16 -0.46 -3.61
N ASN A 260 -19.11 -0.74 -4.89
CA ASN A 260 -19.81 -1.87 -5.50
C ASN A 260 -18.90 -3.12 -5.71
N CYS A 261 -17.69 -3.08 -5.20
CA CYS A 261 -16.76 -4.21 -5.25
C CYS A 261 -16.51 -4.79 -3.85
N TRP A 262 -16.15 -6.05 -3.78
CA TRP A 262 -15.68 -6.66 -2.54
C TRP A 262 -14.57 -7.67 -2.79
N VAL A 263 -13.74 -7.88 -1.78
CA VAL A 263 -12.74 -8.93 -1.73
C VAL A 263 -13.12 -9.89 -0.61
N GLU A 264 -13.23 -11.16 -0.91
CA GLU A 264 -13.54 -12.19 0.10
C GLU A 264 -12.39 -12.35 1.12
N PRO A 265 -12.68 -12.88 2.32
CA PRO A 265 -11.67 -13.10 3.33
C PRO A 265 -10.49 -13.91 2.82
N ASP A 266 -9.27 -13.49 3.21
CA ASP A 266 -8.02 -14.14 2.80
C ASP A 266 -7.26 -14.65 4.02
N HIS A 267 -6.75 -15.89 3.91
CA HIS A 267 -5.97 -16.59 4.93
C HIS A 267 -4.68 -17.09 4.32
N ARG A 268 -3.55 -16.60 4.75
CA ARG A 268 -2.24 -17.00 4.21
C ARG A 268 -1.34 -17.56 5.28
N LEU A 269 -0.97 -18.83 5.13
CA LEU A 269 0.00 -19.49 5.97
C LEU A 269 1.30 -19.68 5.18
N GLN A 270 2.41 -19.27 5.79
CA GLN A 270 3.75 -19.44 5.27
C GLN A 270 4.56 -20.22 6.30
N ALA A 271 5.43 -21.09 5.84
CA ALA A 271 6.33 -21.87 6.69
C ALA A 271 7.74 -21.91 6.07
N GLY A 272 8.76 -21.85 6.91
CA GLY A 272 10.14 -21.92 6.48
C GLY A 272 11.01 -22.66 7.47
N VAL A 273 12.01 -23.35 6.96
CA VAL A 273 13.07 -23.95 7.74
C VAL A 273 14.41 -23.50 7.17
N LYS A 274 15.29 -23.08 8.06
CA LYS A 274 16.63 -22.66 7.72
C LYS A 274 17.65 -23.38 8.60
N LYS A 275 18.69 -23.92 7.97
CA LYS A 275 19.82 -24.54 8.66
C LYS A 275 21.10 -23.81 8.29
N ARG A 276 21.84 -23.40 9.32
CA ARG A 276 23.16 -22.79 9.14
C ARG A 276 24.24 -23.82 9.45
N PHE A 277 25.12 -24.09 8.49
CA PHE A 277 26.26 -24.99 8.59
C PHE A 277 27.52 -24.15 8.78
N GLY A 278 28.07 -24.20 9.98
CA GLY A 278 29.18 -23.32 10.35
C GLY A 278 28.79 -21.85 10.23
N ASP A 279 29.73 -21.01 9.73
CA ASP A 279 29.55 -19.58 9.57
C ASP A 279 29.39 -19.13 8.11
N ARG A 280 29.55 -20.06 7.18
CA ARG A 280 29.62 -19.73 5.74
C ARG A 280 28.44 -20.25 4.93
N PHE A 281 27.89 -21.41 5.27
CA PHE A 281 26.86 -22.04 4.45
C PHE A 281 25.51 -22.03 5.17
N THR A 282 24.46 -21.67 4.44
CA THR A 282 23.07 -21.70 4.91
C THR A 282 22.20 -22.37 3.85
N ALA A 283 21.43 -23.35 4.25
CA ALA A 283 20.36 -23.93 3.44
C ALA A 283 19.01 -23.51 4.00
N SER A 284 18.06 -23.20 3.14
CA SER A 284 16.70 -22.84 3.51
C SER A 284 15.69 -23.50 2.59
N PHE A 285 14.53 -23.82 3.15
CA PHE A 285 13.36 -24.25 2.44
C PHE A 285 12.17 -23.46 2.96
N SER A 286 11.34 -22.92 2.09
CA SER A 286 10.13 -22.21 2.49
C SER A 286 8.98 -22.49 1.55
N VAL A 287 7.78 -22.47 2.11
CA VAL A 287 6.51 -22.59 1.41
C VAL A 287 5.69 -21.35 1.67
N GLN A 288 5.27 -20.67 0.62
CA GLN A 288 4.34 -19.56 0.68
C GLN A 288 2.94 -20.05 0.31
N ASN A 289 1.93 -19.44 0.89
CA ASN A 289 0.51 -19.78 0.69
C ASN A 289 0.25 -21.30 0.82
N LEU A 290 0.63 -21.87 1.99
CA LEU A 290 0.48 -23.30 2.26
C LEU A 290 -0.98 -23.77 2.16
N LEU A 291 -1.95 -22.87 2.45
CA LEU A 291 -3.39 -23.13 2.34
C LEU A 291 -3.91 -23.11 0.90
N ASP A 292 -3.08 -22.65 -0.06
CA ASP A 292 -3.42 -22.59 -1.50
C ASP A 292 -4.68 -21.79 -1.82
N GLN A 293 -4.93 -20.74 -1.08
CA GLN A 293 -6.06 -19.87 -1.33
C GLN A 293 -5.79 -18.90 -2.48
N GLY A 294 -6.75 -18.83 -3.42
CA GLY A 294 -6.83 -17.75 -4.40
C GLY A 294 -7.58 -16.55 -3.82
N GLN A 295 -7.42 -15.41 -4.42
CA GLN A 295 -8.19 -14.22 -4.06
C GLN A 295 -9.51 -14.22 -4.86
N VAL A 296 -10.63 -14.09 -4.16
CA VAL A 296 -11.95 -13.95 -4.79
C VAL A 296 -12.37 -12.49 -4.69
N ILE A 297 -12.65 -11.90 -5.83
CA ILE A 297 -13.12 -10.52 -5.97
C ILE A 297 -14.53 -10.58 -6.57
N GLY A 298 -15.44 -9.83 -6.01
CA GLY A 298 -16.79 -9.68 -6.53
C GLY A 298 -17.13 -8.22 -6.80
N ALA A 299 -18.12 -8.02 -7.65
CA ALA A 299 -18.72 -6.72 -7.89
C ALA A 299 -20.22 -6.89 -8.15
N HIS A 300 -20.99 -5.87 -7.80
CA HIS A 300 -22.41 -5.77 -8.11
C HIS A 300 -22.73 -4.36 -8.64
N GLY A 301 -23.79 -4.28 -9.40
CA GLY A 301 -24.32 -3.01 -9.91
C GLY A 301 -25.77 -3.23 -10.35
N ASP A 302 -26.37 -2.23 -10.94
CA ASP A 302 -27.73 -2.32 -11.45
C ASP A 302 -27.79 -3.42 -12.52
N GLY A 303 -28.49 -4.51 -12.18
CA GLY A 303 -28.71 -5.64 -13.09
C GLY A 303 -27.59 -6.66 -13.18
N PHE A 304 -26.50 -6.55 -12.40
CA PHE A 304 -25.45 -7.56 -12.42
C PHE A 304 -24.85 -7.88 -11.04
N VAL A 305 -24.39 -9.13 -10.90
CA VAL A 305 -23.47 -9.58 -9.87
C VAL A 305 -22.42 -10.44 -10.54
N ARG A 306 -21.15 -10.13 -10.33
CA ARG A 306 -20.02 -10.93 -10.85
C ARG A 306 -19.04 -11.28 -9.76
N THR A 307 -18.49 -12.49 -9.84
CA THR A 307 -17.38 -12.93 -9.00
C THR A 307 -16.25 -13.45 -9.88
N MET A 308 -15.03 -13.12 -9.52
CA MET A 308 -13.82 -13.58 -10.16
C MET A 308 -12.94 -14.26 -9.12
N ASN A 309 -12.52 -15.50 -9.38
CA ASN A 309 -11.51 -16.17 -8.59
C ASN A 309 -10.15 -15.95 -9.27
N ALA A 310 -9.39 -14.99 -8.74
CA ALA A 310 -8.09 -14.64 -9.28
C ALA A 310 -6.99 -15.48 -8.60
N ARG A 311 -6.40 -16.41 -9.35
CA ARG A 311 -5.15 -17.08 -8.99
C ARG A 311 -3.99 -16.43 -9.74
N GLN A 312 -3.38 -15.46 -9.12
CA GLN A 312 -2.22 -14.79 -9.71
C GLN A 312 -0.94 -15.54 -9.36
N THR A 313 0.07 -15.48 -10.21
CA THR A 313 1.33 -16.22 -10.05
C THR A 313 2.00 -16.01 -8.69
N TRP A 314 1.87 -14.81 -8.11
CA TRP A 314 2.43 -14.49 -6.79
C TRP A 314 1.55 -14.92 -5.60
N SER A 315 0.28 -15.27 -5.83
CA SER A 315 -0.64 -15.75 -4.78
C SER A 315 -0.74 -17.27 -4.73
N ASN A 316 -0.14 -17.98 -5.69
CA ASN A 316 -0.13 -19.43 -5.71
C ASN A 316 0.78 -20.01 -4.64
N ARG A 317 0.51 -21.27 -4.23
CA ARG A 317 1.43 -22.02 -3.42
C ARG A 317 2.78 -22.11 -4.12
N SER A 318 3.81 -21.62 -3.48
CA SER A 318 5.17 -21.65 -4.02
C SER A 318 6.16 -22.24 -3.05
N PHE A 319 7.09 -23.01 -3.59
CA PHE A 319 8.18 -23.65 -2.85
C PHE A 319 9.49 -22.99 -3.25
N ARG A 320 10.29 -22.62 -2.25
CA ARG A 320 11.60 -22.01 -2.49
C ARG A 320 12.68 -22.76 -1.74
N ILE A 321 13.71 -23.16 -2.46
CA ILE A 321 14.96 -23.69 -1.90
C ILE A 321 16.02 -22.61 -2.07
N GLY A 322 16.73 -22.30 -1.00
CA GLY A 322 17.81 -21.32 -1.00
C GLY A 322 19.10 -21.94 -0.44
N LEU A 323 20.19 -21.74 -1.15
CA LEU A 323 21.54 -22.09 -0.72
C LEU A 323 22.37 -20.80 -0.73
N THR A 324 22.92 -20.43 0.40
CA THR A 324 23.71 -19.22 0.55
C THR A 324 25.10 -19.58 1.06
N TYR A 325 26.13 -19.12 0.35
CA TYR A 325 27.50 -19.21 0.79
C TYR A 325 28.10 -17.82 0.97
N ASN A 326 28.57 -17.53 2.18
CA ASN A 326 29.14 -16.24 2.53
C ASN A 326 30.65 -16.26 2.35
N PHE A 327 31.13 -15.54 1.34
CA PHE A 327 32.56 -15.29 1.14
C PHE A 327 32.99 -14.12 2.02
N LYS A 328 33.98 -14.32 2.86
CA LYS A 328 34.70 -13.23 3.52
C LYS A 328 35.96 -12.97 2.72
N SER A 329 35.96 -11.96 1.87
CA SER A 329 37.13 -11.50 1.15
C SER A 329 37.30 -10.00 1.37
N GLY A 330 38.46 -9.59 1.90
CA GLY A 330 38.83 -8.17 2.05
C GLY A 330 38.40 -7.49 3.37
N LYS A 331 38.80 -6.23 3.54
CA LYS A 331 38.47 -5.36 4.67
C LYS A 331 37.00 -4.96 4.63
N ALA A 332 36.34 -4.93 5.80
CA ALA A 332 34.96 -4.46 5.91
C ALA A 332 34.82 -3.02 5.43
N PHE A 333 34.07 -2.82 4.35
CA PHE A 333 33.74 -1.51 3.82
C PHE A 333 32.44 -1.02 4.49
N LYS A 334 32.51 0.04 5.28
CA LYS A 334 31.29 0.70 5.79
C LYS A 334 30.67 1.52 4.65
N ARG A 335 29.65 0.97 4.01
CA ARG A 335 28.84 1.71 3.04
C ARG A 335 27.95 2.71 3.81
N LYS A 336 28.10 4.00 3.54
CA LYS A 336 27.14 5.00 4.01
C LYS A 336 25.86 4.80 3.21
N ALA A 337 24.76 4.50 3.89
CA ALA A 337 23.46 4.45 3.25
C ALA A 337 23.11 5.86 2.76
N VAL A 338 22.97 6.02 1.45
CA VAL A 338 22.44 7.24 0.84
C VAL A 338 20.98 6.95 0.54
N GLU A 339 20.08 7.58 1.26
CA GLU A 339 18.66 7.55 0.91
C GLU A 339 18.46 8.35 -0.38
N ALA A 340 17.96 7.68 -1.40
CA ALA A 340 17.57 8.35 -2.63
C ALA A 340 16.26 9.12 -2.36
N GLY A 341 16.31 10.46 -2.43
CA GLY A 341 15.15 11.32 -2.20
C GLY A 341 14.00 11.18 -3.24
N SER A 342 14.09 10.18 -4.13
CA SER A 342 13.13 9.91 -5.21
C SER A 342 12.33 8.62 -5.01
N ALA A 343 12.25 8.09 -3.77
CA ALA A 343 11.58 6.82 -3.51
C ALA A 343 10.06 6.90 -3.78
N ASP A 344 9.43 8.00 -3.39
CA ASP A 344 7.98 8.20 -3.55
C ASP A 344 7.58 8.28 -5.02
N GLU A 345 8.38 8.95 -5.84
CA GLU A 345 8.14 9.09 -7.28
C GLU A 345 8.32 7.75 -8.01
N LYS A 346 9.32 6.96 -7.62
CA LYS A 346 9.56 5.62 -8.20
C LYS A 346 8.44 4.65 -7.90
N ASN A 347 7.77 4.78 -6.75
CA ASN A 347 6.64 3.92 -6.39
C ASN A 347 5.35 4.24 -7.17
N ARG A 348 5.33 5.34 -7.94
CA ARG A 348 4.19 5.74 -8.78
C ARG A 348 4.31 5.24 -10.23
N LEU A 349 5.48 4.75 -10.61
CA LEU A 349 5.71 4.07 -11.89
C LEU A 349 5.16 2.64 -11.83
#